data_3ded46a73c24850221e42802f1fd6ccc
#
_entry.id   3ded46a73c24850221e42802f1fd6ccc
#
_cell.length_a   1.000
_cell.length_b   1.000
_cell.length_c   1.000
_cell.angle_alpha   90.00
_cell.angle_beta   90.00
_cell.angle_gamma   90.00
#
_symmetry.space_group_name_H-M   'P 1'
#
loop_
_entity.id
_entity.type
_entity.pdbx_description
1 polymer ?
#
loop_
_entity_poly.entity_id
_entity_poly.type
_entity_poly.pdbx_seq_one_letter_code
_entity_poly.pdbx_strand_id
1 'polypeptide(L)'
;SDNLGARPSRTLAQHFENTGAPFMAEVAIRTKADRKGGHIVRDKATGRLILREMSQVHPDDKEAAQDITKHPYFNTNSIWVRIDALKDKLAECDGVLPLPVIRNKKTVNPTDPDSEQVIQLETAMGAAIGLFNGSICVQVDRMRFLPVKTTNDLFIMRSDRFHLTDTYEMEDGNYIFPNVELD
;
A
#
# COMPACT_ATOMS: atom_id res chain seq x y z
N SER A 1 -0.31 3.33 -12.02
CA SER A 1 -0.04 2.45 -10.88
C SER A 1 1.19 1.61 -11.15
N ASP A 2 1.99 1.38 -10.16
CA ASP A 2 3.16 0.49 -10.19
C ASP A 2 2.82 -0.95 -9.78
N ASN A 3 1.57 -1.21 -9.37
CA ASN A 3 1.10 -2.53 -8.96
C ASN A 3 0.39 -3.25 -10.12
N LEU A 4 1.07 -4.19 -10.77
CA LEU A 4 0.52 -4.98 -11.87
C LEU A 4 -0.56 -6.00 -11.42
N GLY A 5 -0.62 -6.32 -10.13
CA GLY A 5 -1.65 -7.19 -9.56
C GLY A 5 -2.97 -6.47 -9.23
N ALA A 6 -3.02 -5.13 -9.31
CA ALA A 6 -4.23 -4.38 -9.03
C ALA A 6 -5.24 -4.52 -10.17
N ARG A 7 -6.40 -5.10 -9.87
CA ARG A 7 -7.47 -5.33 -10.84
C ARG A 7 -8.85 -5.21 -10.21
N PRO A 8 -9.89 -4.81 -10.96
CA PRO A 8 -11.26 -4.87 -10.49
C PRO A 8 -11.65 -6.31 -10.07
N SER A 9 -12.43 -6.43 -9.00
CA SER A 9 -12.91 -7.73 -8.51
C SER A 9 -14.36 -7.61 -8.09
N ARG A 10 -15.24 -8.38 -8.74
CA ARG A 10 -16.66 -8.44 -8.38
C ARG A 10 -16.85 -8.98 -6.96
N THR A 11 -16.06 -9.98 -6.57
CA THR A 11 -16.12 -10.57 -5.22
C THR A 11 -15.79 -9.55 -4.15
N LEU A 12 -14.72 -8.74 -4.34
CA LEU A 12 -14.36 -7.69 -3.40
C LEU A 12 -15.36 -6.54 -3.40
N ALA A 13 -15.89 -6.17 -4.56
CA ALA A 13 -16.96 -5.16 -4.65
C ALA A 13 -18.21 -5.61 -3.88
N GLN A 14 -18.65 -6.85 -4.07
CA GLN A 14 -19.79 -7.42 -3.36
C GLN A 14 -19.53 -7.52 -1.85
N HIS A 15 -18.32 -7.96 -1.45
CA HIS A 15 -17.93 -7.99 -0.06
C HIS A 15 -17.99 -6.59 0.57
N PHE A 16 -17.40 -5.60 -0.11
CA PHE A 16 -17.41 -4.20 0.35
C PHE A 16 -18.83 -3.66 0.51
N GLU A 17 -19.69 -3.91 -0.46
CA GLU A 17 -21.10 -3.51 -0.40
C GLU A 17 -21.82 -4.16 0.79
N ASN A 18 -21.65 -5.46 1.00
CA ASN A 18 -22.30 -6.20 2.07
C ASN A 18 -21.86 -5.76 3.47
N THR A 19 -20.63 -5.25 3.61
CA THR A 19 -20.14 -4.77 4.93
C THR A 19 -20.72 -3.42 5.33
N GLY A 20 -21.19 -2.62 4.37
CA GLY A 20 -21.60 -1.25 4.61
C GLY A 20 -20.48 -0.31 5.04
N ALA A 21 -19.22 -0.77 5.01
CA ALA A 21 -18.07 0.04 5.40
C ALA A 21 -17.89 1.25 4.47
N PRO A 22 -17.52 2.43 4.99
CA PRO A 22 -17.28 3.62 4.16
C PRO A 22 -15.96 3.55 3.39
N PHE A 23 -14.99 2.79 3.91
CA PHE A 23 -13.65 2.64 3.35
C PHE A 23 -13.11 1.24 3.62
N MET A 24 -12.49 0.63 2.62
CA MET A 24 -11.83 -0.67 2.76
C MET A 24 -10.46 -0.63 2.06
N ALA A 25 -9.43 -1.13 2.75
CA ALA A 25 -8.11 -1.31 2.18
C ALA A 25 -7.83 -2.80 1.92
N GLU A 26 -7.26 -3.10 0.75
CA GLU A 26 -6.70 -4.41 0.48
C GLU A 26 -5.35 -4.54 1.17
N VAL A 27 -5.14 -5.63 1.90
CA VAL A 27 -3.88 -5.95 2.56
C VAL A 27 -3.40 -7.34 2.14
N ALA A 28 -2.11 -7.50 1.98
CA ALA A 28 -1.49 -8.78 1.67
C ALA A 28 -0.60 -9.23 2.84
N ILE A 29 -0.35 -10.53 2.95
CA ILE A 29 0.61 -11.07 3.92
C ILE A 29 2.00 -10.54 3.59
N ARG A 30 2.69 -9.98 4.59
CA ARG A 30 4.05 -9.47 4.47
C ARG A 30 5.05 -10.59 4.29
N THR A 31 6.02 -10.33 3.44
CA THR A 31 7.23 -11.14 3.28
C THR A 31 8.44 -10.38 3.83
N LYS A 32 9.59 -11.03 3.86
CA LYS A 32 10.84 -10.35 4.26
C LYS A 32 11.20 -9.15 3.37
N ALA A 33 10.80 -9.18 2.09
CA ALA A 33 10.99 -8.07 1.15
C ALA A 33 10.14 -6.83 1.51
N ASP A 34 9.00 -7.01 2.19
CA ASP A 34 8.05 -5.95 2.52
C ASP A 34 8.33 -5.24 3.86
N ARG A 35 9.44 -5.56 4.54
CA ARG A 35 9.76 -5.02 5.89
C ARG A 35 9.76 -3.48 5.95
N LYS A 36 10.11 -2.82 4.85
CA LYS A 36 10.18 -1.35 4.76
C LYS A 36 8.87 -0.70 4.32
N GLY A 37 7.84 -1.46 4.02
CA GLY A 37 6.57 -0.93 3.52
C GLY A 37 5.59 -0.53 4.61
N GLY A 38 4.59 0.27 4.22
CA GLY A 38 3.50 0.70 5.09
C GLY A 38 2.61 -0.48 5.51
N HIS A 39 2.11 -0.40 6.72
CA HIS A 39 1.19 -1.40 7.28
C HIS A 39 0.03 -0.75 8.01
N ILE A 40 -1.09 -1.45 8.07
CA ILE A 40 -2.28 -0.95 8.74
C ILE A 40 -2.31 -1.53 10.16
N VAL A 41 -2.55 -0.66 11.12
CA VAL A 41 -2.65 -1.01 12.54
C VAL A 41 -3.94 -0.43 13.12
N ARG A 42 -4.33 -0.93 14.28
CA ARG A 42 -5.41 -0.36 15.08
C ARG A 42 -4.83 0.54 16.15
N ASP A 43 -5.21 1.79 16.14
CA ASP A 43 -4.89 2.73 17.22
C ASP A 43 -5.62 2.29 18.51
N LYS A 44 -4.85 2.11 19.59
CA LYS A 44 -5.39 1.65 20.87
C LYS A 44 -6.29 2.68 21.55
N ALA A 45 -6.02 3.96 21.36
CA ALA A 45 -6.78 5.04 22.00
C ALA A 45 -8.15 5.24 21.35
N THR A 46 -8.21 5.19 20.02
CA THR A 46 -9.41 5.51 19.24
C THR A 46 -10.12 4.26 18.70
N GLY A 47 -9.45 3.11 18.66
CA GLY A 47 -9.93 1.90 18.02
C GLY A 47 -9.95 1.97 16.48
N ARG A 48 -9.55 3.07 15.88
CA ARG A 48 -9.54 3.28 14.43
C ARG A 48 -8.39 2.55 13.76
N LEU A 49 -8.60 2.17 12.50
CA LEU A 49 -7.51 1.73 11.65
C LEU A 49 -6.70 2.94 11.18
N ILE A 50 -5.39 2.82 11.18
CA ILE A 50 -4.47 3.83 10.66
C ILE A 50 -3.41 3.19 9.78
N LEU A 51 -3.01 3.88 8.72
CA LEU A 51 -1.84 3.52 7.92
C LEU A 51 -0.60 4.09 8.60
N ARG A 52 0.38 3.22 8.89
CA ARG A 52 1.71 3.58 9.37
C ARG A 52 2.72 3.42 8.26
N GLU A 53 3.16 4.52 7.68
CA GLU A 53 4.29 4.52 6.74
C GLU A 53 5.61 4.50 7.49
N MET A 54 6.61 3.77 6.99
CA MET A 54 7.90 3.63 7.66
C MET A 54 8.65 4.97 7.81
N SER A 55 8.40 5.92 6.93
CA SER A 55 8.94 7.29 7.03
C SER A 55 8.37 8.09 8.20
N GLN A 56 7.20 7.69 8.71
CA GLN A 56 6.49 8.34 9.82
C GLN A 56 6.73 7.64 11.17
N VAL A 57 7.41 6.49 11.16
CA VAL A 57 7.70 5.73 12.38
C VAL A 57 8.87 6.38 13.13
N HIS A 58 8.69 6.58 14.46
CA HIS A 58 9.77 7.07 15.29
C HIS A 58 11.01 6.15 15.18
N PRO A 59 12.24 6.70 15.19
CA PRO A 59 13.46 5.89 15.06
C PRO A 59 13.52 4.70 16.02
N ASP A 60 13.11 4.87 17.27
CA ASP A 60 13.16 3.83 18.32
C ASP A 60 12.13 2.70 18.08
N ASP A 61 11.07 2.97 17.29
CA ASP A 61 10.03 1.99 16.97
C ASP A 61 10.25 1.26 15.63
N LYS A 62 11.29 1.63 14.87
CA LYS A 62 11.49 1.11 13.51
C LYS A 62 11.64 -0.41 13.48
N GLU A 63 12.40 -0.97 14.41
CA GLU A 63 12.59 -2.42 14.48
C GLU A 63 11.25 -3.14 14.76
N ALA A 64 10.49 -2.64 15.74
CA ALA A 64 9.18 -3.19 16.06
C ALA A 64 8.18 -3.07 14.91
N ALA A 65 8.22 -1.96 14.16
CA ALA A 65 7.36 -1.74 13.00
C ALA A 65 7.73 -2.64 11.80
N GLN A 66 8.99 -3.05 11.71
CA GLN A 66 9.50 -3.97 10.69
C GLN A 66 9.29 -5.44 11.04
N ASP A 67 8.85 -5.75 12.24
CA ASP A 67 8.56 -7.11 12.67
C ASP A 67 7.30 -7.63 11.97
N ILE A 68 7.50 -8.45 10.94
CA ILE A 68 6.41 -9.04 10.14
C ILE A 68 5.57 -10.05 10.92
N THR A 69 6.03 -10.53 12.08
CA THR A 69 5.26 -11.43 12.95
C THR A 69 4.25 -10.64 13.78
N LYS A 70 4.61 -9.42 14.20
CA LYS A 70 3.71 -8.49 14.91
C LYS A 70 2.76 -7.76 13.96
N HIS A 71 3.26 -7.42 12.78
CA HIS A 71 2.51 -6.67 11.76
C HIS A 71 2.48 -7.47 10.45
N PRO A 72 1.66 -8.52 10.37
CA PRO A 72 1.70 -9.48 9.25
C PRO A 72 1.10 -8.95 7.96
N TYR A 73 0.42 -7.80 7.98
CA TYR A 73 -0.30 -7.27 6.82
C TYR A 73 0.40 -6.06 6.23
N PHE A 74 0.62 -6.11 4.94
CA PHE A 74 1.16 -5.03 4.12
C PHE A 74 0.03 -4.26 3.44
N ASN A 75 0.11 -2.93 3.42
CA ASN A 75 -0.81 -2.11 2.65
C ASN A 75 -0.49 -2.19 1.16
N THR A 76 -1.40 -2.73 0.36
CA THR A 76 -1.24 -2.84 -1.10
C THR A 76 -1.49 -1.53 -1.83
N ASN A 77 -2.00 -0.51 -1.14
CA ASN A 77 -2.48 0.75 -1.69
C ASN A 77 -3.66 0.61 -2.68
N SER A 78 -4.31 -0.55 -2.71
CA SER A 78 -5.60 -0.74 -3.38
C SER A 78 -6.71 -0.44 -2.37
N ILE A 79 -7.53 0.56 -2.69
CA ILE A 79 -8.57 1.06 -1.77
C ILE A 79 -9.94 1.03 -2.43
N TRP A 80 -10.96 0.86 -1.61
CA TRP A 80 -12.37 0.94 -1.95
C TRP A 80 -13.01 2.01 -1.08
N VAL A 81 -13.74 2.93 -1.68
CA VAL A 81 -14.37 4.03 -0.94
C VAL A 81 -15.79 4.24 -1.43
N ARG A 82 -16.74 4.40 -0.51
CA ARG A 82 -18.11 4.80 -0.86
C ARG A 82 -18.13 6.26 -1.24
N ILE A 83 -18.66 6.55 -2.41
CA ILE A 83 -18.64 7.91 -2.97
C ILE A 83 -19.45 8.89 -2.12
N ASP A 84 -20.58 8.44 -1.57
CA ASP A 84 -21.39 9.23 -0.63
C ASP A 84 -20.59 9.58 0.64
N ALA A 85 -19.99 8.59 1.29
CA ALA A 85 -19.15 8.82 2.47
C ALA A 85 -17.95 9.74 2.18
N LEU A 86 -17.35 9.62 0.98
CA LEU A 86 -16.26 10.51 0.56
C LEU A 86 -16.77 11.95 0.36
N LYS A 87 -17.93 12.14 -0.27
CA LYS A 87 -18.54 13.47 -0.45
C LYS A 87 -18.85 14.14 0.87
N ASP A 88 -19.44 13.38 1.80
CA ASP A 88 -19.76 13.89 3.14
C ASP A 88 -18.46 14.29 3.88
N LYS A 89 -17.43 13.45 3.82
CA LYS A 89 -16.15 13.76 4.45
C LYS A 89 -15.46 14.98 3.82
N LEU A 90 -15.50 15.14 2.51
CA LEU A 90 -14.99 16.32 1.83
C LEU A 90 -15.74 17.58 2.24
N ALA A 91 -17.05 17.51 2.39
CA ALA A 91 -17.86 18.64 2.87
C ALA A 91 -17.51 19.05 4.31
N GLU A 92 -17.22 18.06 5.19
CA GLU A 92 -16.76 18.31 6.57
C GLU A 92 -15.38 18.98 6.63
N CYS A 93 -14.55 18.81 5.59
CA CYS A 93 -13.15 19.24 5.56
C CYS A 93 -12.87 20.34 4.52
N ASP A 94 -13.85 21.16 4.18
CA ASP A 94 -13.74 22.26 3.21
C ASP A 94 -13.15 21.81 1.84
N GLY A 95 -13.48 20.60 1.41
CA GLY A 95 -13.06 20.05 0.12
C GLY A 95 -11.66 19.37 0.12
N VAL A 96 -10.94 19.38 1.22
CA VAL A 96 -9.59 18.80 1.31
C VAL A 96 -9.49 17.82 2.48
N LEU A 97 -9.20 16.55 2.19
CA LEU A 97 -8.99 15.56 3.24
C LEU A 97 -7.72 15.87 4.05
N PRO A 98 -7.79 15.88 5.40
CA PRO A 98 -6.63 16.18 6.27
C PRO A 98 -5.69 14.97 6.37
N LEU A 99 -5.04 14.63 5.26
CA LEU A 99 -4.08 13.53 5.21
C LEU A 99 -2.72 13.94 5.78
N PRO A 100 -2.01 13.04 6.49
CA PRO A 100 -0.66 13.32 6.98
C PRO A 100 0.29 13.59 5.83
N VAL A 101 1.09 14.66 5.97
CA VAL A 101 2.13 15.02 5.00
C VAL A 101 3.35 14.13 5.22
N ILE A 102 3.83 13.51 4.15
CA ILE A 102 5.07 12.76 4.10
C ILE A 102 6.15 13.66 3.52
N ARG A 103 7.28 13.76 4.23
CA ARG A 103 8.44 14.55 3.80
C ARG A 103 9.57 13.61 3.43
N ASN A 104 9.91 13.56 2.16
CA ASN A 104 11.01 12.74 1.64
C ASN A 104 12.18 13.65 1.24
N LYS A 105 13.38 13.35 1.75
CA LYS A 105 14.62 13.96 1.26
C LYS A 105 15.06 13.21 0.01
N LYS A 106 15.29 13.94 -1.07
CA LYS A 106 15.76 13.40 -2.35
C LYS A 106 16.82 14.32 -2.95
N THR A 107 17.54 13.82 -3.93
CA THR A 107 18.42 14.62 -4.79
C THR A 107 17.65 15.10 -6.01
N VAL A 108 17.99 16.29 -6.51
CA VAL A 108 17.40 16.84 -7.77
C VAL A 108 17.65 15.88 -8.92
N ASN A 109 18.86 15.33 -8.99
CA ASN A 109 19.19 14.28 -9.93
C ASN A 109 19.22 12.93 -9.22
N PRO A 110 18.24 12.01 -9.46
CA PRO A 110 18.17 10.72 -8.78
C PRO A 110 19.38 9.80 -9.04
N THR A 111 20.11 10.04 -10.13
CA THR A 111 21.30 9.25 -10.52
C THR A 111 22.60 9.84 -9.96
N ASP A 112 22.55 11.03 -9.37
CA ASP A 112 23.70 11.71 -8.78
C ASP A 112 23.43 11.99 -7.29
N PRO A 113 24.00 11.18 -6.38
CA PRO A 113 23.81 11.33 -4.94
C PRO A 113 24.39 12.63 -4.37
N ASP A 114 25.30 13.29 -5.09
CA ASP A 114 25.96 14.53 -4.68
C ASP A 114 25.23 15.78 -5.23
N SER A 115 24.17 15.59 -6.02
CA SER A 115 23.35 16.71 -6.51
C SER A 115 22.56 17.37 -5.37
N GLU A 116 22.09 18.60 -5.61
CA GLU A 116 21.35 19.38 -4.62
C GLU A 116 20.21 18.61 -3.99
N GLN A 117 20.10 18.71 -2.67
CA GLN A 117 19.04 18.04 -1.91
C GLN A 117 17.75 18.87 -1.92
N VAL A 118 16.64 18.21 -2.16
CA VAL A 118 15.29 18.78 -2.13
C VAL A 118 14.37 18.00 -1.19
N ILE A 119 13.31 18.66 -0.76
CA ILE A 119 12.25 18.01 0.02
C ILE A 119 11.04 17.82 -0.88
N GLN A 120 10.69 16.56 -1.12
CA GLN A 120 9.44 16.19 -1.76
C GLN A 120 8.34 16.07 -0.70
N LEU A 121 7.24 16.79 -0.90
CA LEU A 121 6.03 16.68 -0.07
C LEU A 121 4.99 15.84 -0.82
N GLU A 122 4.42 14.89 -0.13
CA GLU A 122 3.36 14.04 -0.66
C GLU A 122 2.38 13.60 0.44
N THR A 123 1.25 13.04 0.07
CA THR A 123 0.30 12.39 0.96
C THR A 123 -0.01 10.98 0.44
N ALA A 124 -0.30 10.06 1.34
CA ALA A 124 -0.73 8.71 0.97
C ALA A 124 -2.25 8.61 1.06
N MET A 125 -2.92 8.27 -0.06
CA MET A 125 -4.39 8.08 -0.07
C MET A 125 -4.85 7.00 0.91
N GLY A 126 -4.05 5.95 1.13
CA GLY A 126 -4.33 4.91 2.11
C GLY A 126 -4.47 5.42 3.54
N ALA A 127 -3.86 6.58 3.87
CA ALA A 127 -4.01 7.19 5.19
C ALA A 127 -5.44 7.68 5.47
N ALA A 128 -6.27 7.85 4.44
CA ALA A 128 -7.69 8.18 4.58
C ALA A 128 -8.48 7.11 5.36
N ILE A 129 -7.97 5.88 5.49
CA ILE A 129 -8.60 4.83 6.31
C ILE A 129 -8.88 5.30 7.74
N GLY A 130 -8.03 6.17 8.30
CA GLY A 130 -8.18 6.73 9.63
C GLY A 130 -9.25 7.82 9.75
N LEU A 131 -9.72 8.38 8.64
CA LEU A 131 -10.72 9.45 8.62
C LEU A 131 -12.16 8.94 8.68
N PHE A 132 -12.39 7.69 8.32
CA PHE A 132 -13.72 7.09 8.26
C PHE A 132 -13.94 6.13 9.43
N ASN A 133 -15.01 6.37 10.20
CA ASN A 133 -15.42 5.42 11.23
C ASN A 133 -15.98 4.15 10.56
N GLY A 134 -15.59 2.98 11.07
CA GLY A 134 -16.04 1.71 10.51
C GLY A 134 -15.26 1.27 9.26
N SER A 135 -14.11 1.90 8.97
CA SER A 135 -13.18 1.40 7.95
C SER A 135 -12.74 -0.04 8.25
N ILE A 136 -12.54 -0.81 7.20
CA ILE A 136 -12.12 -2.21 7.29
C ILE A 136 -10.89 -2.49 6.42
N CYS A 137 -10.25 -3.63 6.68
CA CYS A 137 -9.28 -4.23 5.78
C CYS A 137 -9.78 -5.58 5.31
N VAL A 138 -9.41 -5.95 4.08
CA VAL A 138 -9.62 -7.28 3.55
C VAL A 138 -8.28 -7.88 3.16
N GLN A 139 -8.00 -9.09 3.65
CA GLN A 139 -6.82 -9.82 3.19
C GLN A 139 -7.08 -10.35 1.79
N VAL A 140 -6.14 -10.08 0.90
CA VAL A 140 -6.17 -10.53 -0.49
C VAL A 140 -4.99 -11.44 -0.80
N ASP A 141 -5.11 -12.18 -1.89
CA ASP A 141 -4.01 -12.98 -2.41
C ASP A 141 -2.81 -12.09 -2.78
N ARG A 142 -1.61 -12.60 -2.57
CA ARG A 142 -0.37 -11.89 -2.90
C ARG A 142 -0.28 -11.52 -4.38
N MET A 143 -0.89 -12.28 -5.27
CA MET A 143 -0.95 -11.99 -6.70
C MET A 143 -1.72 -10.70 -7.03
N ARG A 144 -2.46 -10.13 -6.08
CA ARG A 144 -3.05 -8.79 -6.22
C ARG A 144 -2.06 -7.67 -5.88
N PHE A 145 -0.84 -8.02 -5.43
CA PHE A 145 0.21 -7.06 -5.10
C PHE A 145 1.53 -7.44 -5.77
N LEU A 146 1.73 -6.97 -7.00
CA LEU A 146 2.91 -7.18 -7.83
C LEU A 146 3.54 -5.82 -8.19
N PRO A 147 4.13 -5.11 -7.22
CA PRO A 147 4.69 -3.79 -7.47
C PRO A 147 5.99 -3.88 -8.28
N VAL A 148 6.16 -2.94 -9.21
CA VAL A 148 7.39 -2.75 -9.98
C VAL A 148 7.96 -1.37 -9.65
N LYS A 149 9.00 -1.32 -8.83
CA LYS A 149 9.65 -0.08 -8.37
C LYS A 149 11.10 0.04 -8.84
N THR A 150 11.72 -1.09 -9.11
CA THR A 150 13.14 -1.18 -9.50
C THR A 150 13.33 -2.03 -10.75
N THR A 151 14.52 -1.98 -11.32
CA THR A 151 14.92 -2.87 -12.42
C THR A 151 14.90 -4.35 -11.99
N ASN A 152 15.17 -4.63 -10.72
CA ASN A 152 15.11 -5.99 -10.17
C ASN A 152 13.68 -6.53 -10.22
N ASP A 153 12.69 -5.71 -9.81
CA ASP A 153 11.28 -6.08 -9.90
C ASP A 153 10.86 -6.31 -11.35
N LEU A 154 11.28 -5.41 -12.26
CA LEU A 154 10.98 -5.53 -13.68
C LEU A 154 11.60 -6.80 -14.29
N PHE A 155 12.82 -7.14 -13.90
CA PHE A 155 13.48 -8.38 -14.35
C PHE A 155 12.65 -9.60 -13.96
N ILE A 156 12.21 -9.67 -12.70
CA ILE A 156 11.37 -10.78 -12.22
C ILE A 156 10.05 -10.84 -13.01
N MET A 157 9.39 -9.70 -13.21
CA MET A 157 8.10 -9.64 -13.92
C MET A 157 8.20 -10.01 -15.41
N ARG A 158 9.37 -9.83 -16.03
CA ARG A 158 9.63 -10.17 -17.43
C ARG A 158 10.29 -11.52 -17.64
N SER A 159 10.62 -12.23 -16.56
CA SER A 159 11.15 -13.59 -16.65
C SER A 159 10.06 -14.59 -17.03
N ASP A 160 10.46 -15.81 -17.36
CA ASP A 160 9.57 -16.95 -17.65
C ASP A 160 8.79 -17.44 -16.42
N ARG A 161 9.04 -16.84 -15.27
CA ARG A 161 8.30 -17.10 -14.04
C ARG A 161 6.86 -16.61 -14.13
N PHE A 162 6.62 -15.47 -14.74
CA PHE A 162 5.30 -14.91 -14.95
C PHE A 162 4.87 -15.04 -16.38
N HIS A 163 3.59 -15.34 -16.58
CA HIS A 163 2.97 -15.29 -17.88
C HIS A 163 1.68 -14.47 -17.83
N LEU A 164 1.37 -13.86 -18.94
CA LEU A 164 0.16 -13.10 -19.12
C LEU A 164 -0.92 -14.05 -19.66
N THR A 165 -2.04 -14.12 -18.98
CA THR A 165 -3.18 -14.92 -19.44
C THR A 165 -3.91 -14.26 -20.61
N ASP A 166 -4.82 -14.99 -21.27
CA ASP A 166 -5.69 -14.43 -22.30
C ASP A 166 -6.61 -13.32 -21.78
N THR A 167 -6.82 -13.24 -20.46
CA THR A 167 -7.56 -12.16 -19.78
C THR A 167 -6.67 -11.03 -19.31
N TYR A 168 -5.41 -11.00 -19.72
CA TYR A 168 -4.40 -9.99 -19.34
C TYR A 168 -4.11 -9.94 -17.83
N GLU A 169 -4.22 -11.08 -17.15
CA GLU A 169 -3.83 -11.23 -15.76
C GLU A 169 -2.44 -11.86 -15.67
N MET A 170 -1.64 -11.40 -14.70
CA MET A 170 -0.35 -12.02 -14.40
C MET A 170 -0.58 -13.29 -13.58
N GLU A 171 -0.04 -14.41 -14.02
CA GLU A 171 0.00 -15.66 -13.26
C GLU A 171 1.43 -16.05 -12.91
N ASP A 172 1.62 -16.50 -11.67
CA ASP A 172 2.87 -17.07 -11.17
C ASP A 172 2.65 -18.56 -10.87
N GLY A 173 3.46 -19.41 -11.49
CA GLY A 173 3.44 -20.84 -11.22
C GLY A 173 4.07 -21.24 -9.88
N ASN A 174 4.70 -20.30 -9.15
CA ASN A 174 5.41 -20.58 -7.90
C ASN A 174 5.38 -19.38 -6.95
N TYR A 175 4.64 -19.46 -5.86
CA TYR A 175 4.37 -18.39 -4.89
C TYR A 175 5.58 -17.84 -4.10
N ILE A 176 6.79 -18.33 -4.36
CA ILE A 176 8.02 -17.84 -3.72
C ILE A 176 8.67 -16.80 -4.62
N PHE A 177 8.58 -15.53 -4.26
CA PHE A 177 9.27 -14.45 -4.95
C PHE A 177 10.78 -14.56 -4.68
N PRO A 178 11.62 -14.71 -5.71
CA PRO A 178 13.06 -14.69 -5.52
C PRO A 178 13.50 -13.29 -5.10
N ASN A 179 14.54 -13.22 -4.29
CA ASN A 179 15.26 -11.98 -4.10
C ASN A 179 16.28 -11.87 -5.23
N VAL A 180 16.10 -10.90 -6.12
CA VAL A 180 17.00 -10.62 -7.24
C VAL A 180 17.70 -9.30 -6.99
N GLU A 181 19.00 -9.28 -7.16
CA GLU A 181 19.83 -8.10 -7.14
C GLU A 181 20.62 -8.07 -8.44
N LEU A 182 20.45 -7.01 -9.23
CA LEU A 182 21.16 -6.77 -10.48
C LEU A 182 22.31 -5.80 -10.20
N ASP A 183 23.48 -6.10 -10.76
CA ASP A 183 24.66 -5.26 -10.67
C ASP A 183 24.54 -3.95 -11.45
#